data_b68c990468716709f8de73e073dd662f
#
_entry.id   b68c990468716709f8de73e073dd662f
#
_cell.length_a   1.000
_cell.length_b   1.000
_cell.length_c   1.000
_cell.angle_alpha   90.00
_cell.angle_beta   90.00
_cell.angle_gamma   90.00
#
_symmetry.space_group_name_H-M   'P 1'
#
loop_
_entity.id
_entity.type
_entity.pdbx_description
1 polymer ?
#
loop_
_entity_poly.entity_id
_entity_poly.type
_entity_poly.pdbx_seq_one_letter_code
_entity_poly.pdbx_strand_id
1 'polypeptide(L)'
;VITFQRVAKAAGKHLTRTMLALRKAIGVRANRACPACGRGVVGFFRYGDNAEWGCPNCGASPRERLMNHLIEGKVLQVPAEGAILHMAPNEGSLVRRFSTAADYTPADLDPDRYSVQGMRRVDLMALADEERYDLFYASHVMEHVPDDHAVLRNIHRALKPGGEAWLIVPLWAKPTEDGSFDIPPRERERRFGQWDHVRQYGPDFADRIRAAGFELEEIDASGIDPDTRHFYALDDRLFRARKPVGAAAR
;
A
#
# COMPACT_ATOMS: atom_id res chain seq x y z
N VAL A 1 15.28 21.67 0.46
CA VAL A 1 15.87 21.89 1.80
C VAL A 1 15.60 20.65 2.62
N ILE A 2 16.69 19.93 3.01
CA ILE A 2 16.57 18.75 3.88
C ILE A 2 16.22 19.27 5.28
N THR A 3 15.01 18.96 5.76
CA THR A 3 14.58 19.38 7.08
C THR A 3 15.27 18.56 8.17
N PHE A 4 15.51 19.16 9.34
CA PHE A 4 16.10 18.49 10.51
C PHE A 4 15.37 17.16 10.85
N GLN A 5 14.05 17.13 10.70
CA GLN A 5 13.25 15.92 10.89
C GLN A 5 13.60 14.79 9.93
N ARG A 6 13.87 15.08 8.64
CA ARG A 6 14.30 14.04 7.67
C ARG A 6 15.66 13.46 8.05
N VAL A 7 16.59 14.29 8.50
CA VAL A 7 17.89 13.84 8.99
C VAL A 7 17.77 12.96 10.23
N ALA A 8 16.95 13.36 11.19
CA ALA A 8 16.70 12.59 12.41
C ALA A 8 16.04 11.22 12.12
N LYS A 9 15.05 11.19 11.21
CA LYS A 9 14.40 9.93 10.77
C LYS A 9 15.42 9.00 10.08
N ALA A 10 16.28 9.52 9.21
CA ALA A 10 17.32 8.74 8.55
C ALA A 10 18.37 8.21 9.54
N ALA A 11 18.81 9.02 10.48
CA ALA A 11 19.76 8.62 11.52
C ALA A 11 19.20 7.50 12.40
N GLY A 12 17.94 7.61 12.84
CA GLY A 12 17.27 6.58 13.62
C GLY A 12 17.15 5.25 12.87
N LYS A 13 16.84 5.31 11.56
CA LYS A 13 16.81 4.14 10.67
C LYS A 13 18.18 3.45 10.61
N HIS A 14 19.25 4.20 10.36
CA HIS A 14 20.59 3.64 10.24
C HIS A 14 21.06 3.03 11.57
N LEU A 15 20.90 3.74 12.68
CA LEU A 15 21.29 3.27 14.01
C LEU A 15 20.61 1.95 14.36
N THR A 16 19.28 1.88 14.25
CA THR A 16 18.55 0.66 14.61
C THR A 16 18.86 -0.50 13.67
N ARG A 17 19.07 -0.24 12.37
CA ARG A 17 19.48 -1.27 11.41
C ARG A 17 20.87 -1.84 11.74
N THR A 18 21.82 -0.98 12.12
CA THR A 18 23.16 -1.39 12.54
C THR A 18 23.12 -2.22 13.84
N MET A 19 22.31 -1.79 14.82
CA MET A 19 22.10 -2.56 16.05
C MET A 19 21.53 -3.95 15.80
N LEU A 20 20.55 -4.09 14.90
CA LEU A 20 19.98 -5.38 14.52
C LEU A 20 21.01 -6.27 13.81
N ALA A 21 21.83 -5.70 12.93
CA ALA A 21 22.92 -6.42 12.27
C ALA A 21 23.96 -6.91 13.29
N LEU A 22 24.35 -6.09 14.26
CA LEU A 22 25.27 -6.46 15.34
C LEU A 22 24.69 -7.58 16.21
N ARG A 23 23.43 -7.48 16.65
CA ARG A 23 22.74 -8.54 17.41
C ARG A 23 22.79 -9.89 16.66
N LYS A 24 22.55 -9.87 15.36
CA LYS A 24 22.67 -11.07 14.51
C LYS A 24 24.11 -11.58 14.46
N ALA A 25 25.10 -10.71 14.31
CA ALA A 25 26.51 -11.08 14.23
C ALA A 25 27.06 -11.72 15.51
N ILE A 26 26.56 -11.31 16.69
CA ILE A 26 26.92 -11.90 17.99
C ILE A 26 26.07 -13.14 18.35
N GLY A 27 25.33 -13.69 17.39
CA GLY A 27 24.62 -14.96 17.54
C GLY A 27 23.23 -14.88 18.21
N VAL A 28 22.64 -13.67 18.33
CA VAL A 28 21.24 -13.57 18.79
C VAL A 28 20.33 -14.29 17.79
N ARG A 29 19.62 -15.29 18.27
CA ARG A 29 18.71 -16.08 17.42
C ARG A 29 17.52 -15.23 16.95
N ALA A 30 17.12 -15.43 15.69
CA ALA A 30 15.88 -14.86 15.17
C ALA A 30 14.68 -15.46 15.93
N ASN A 31 13.87 -14.59 16.50
CA ASN A 31 12.63 -14.95 17.19
C ASN A 31 11.39 -14.37 16.51
N ARG A 32 11.55 -13.74 15.37
CA ARG A 32 10.51 -13.14 14.52
C ARG A 32 10.81 -13.45 13.05
N ALA A 33 9.88 -13.20 12.16
CA ALA A 33 10.08 -13.40 10.72
C ALA A 33 9.44 -12.27 9.89
N CYS A 34 9.88 -12.13 8.65
CA CYS A 34 9.31 -11.22 7.68
C CYS A 34 8.60 -12.00 6.58
N PRO A 35 7.28 -11.88 6.41
CA PRO A 35 6.54 -12.62 5.39
C PRO A 35 6.89 -12.15 3.96
N ALA A 36 7.38 -10.90 3.79
CA ALA A 36 7.78 -10.39 2.48
C ALA A 36 9.04 -11.04 1.90
N CYS A 37 9.94 -11.59 2.74
CA CYS A 37 11.16 -12.26 2.28
C CYS A 37 11.38 -13.65 2.88
N GLY A 38 10.47 -14.16 3.71
CA GLY A 38 10.54 -15.46 4.35
C GLY A 38 11.66 -15.64 5.39
N ARG A 39 12.44 -14.58 5.70
CA ARG A 39 13.63 -14.70 6.56
C ARG A 39 13.32 -14.39 8.02
N GLY A 40 13.94 -15.17 8.91
CA GLY A 40 13.98 -14.85 10.34
C GLY A 40 14.73 -13.54 10.61
N VAL A 41 14.24 -12.77 11.58
CA VAL A 41 14.81 -11.49 12.02
C VAL A 41 14.89 -11.43 13.54
N VAL A 42 15.85 -10.68 14.06
CA VAL A 42 16.00 -10.38 15.50
C VAL A 42 15.19 -9.15 15.93
N GLY A 43 14.44 -8.57 14.99
CA GLY A 43 13.60 -7.38 15.14
C GLY A 43 13.52 -6.62 13.84
N PHE A 44 12.72 -5.54 13.85
CA PHE A 44 12.53 -4.62 12.72
C PHE A 44 13.18 -3.28 13.02
N PHE A 45 13.63 -2.54 12.01
CA PHE A 45 14.25 -1.24 12.24
C PHE A 45 13.23 -0.12 12.28
N ARG A 46 13.57 0.92 13.05
CA ARG A 46 12.73 2.11 13.21
C ARG A 46 12.78 3.04 11.99
N TYR A 47 11.64 3.66 11.65
CA TYR A 47 11.60 4.82 10.79
C TYR A 47 10.52 5.81 11.27
N GLY A 48 10.92 7.06 11.55
CA GLY A 48 10.04 8.04 12.17
C GLY A 48 9.56 7.56 13.53
N ASP A 49 8.25 7.64 13.76
CA ASP A 49 7.62 7.24 15.03
C ASP A 49 7.31 5.74 15.10
N ASN A 50 7.34 5.04 13.96
CA ASN A 50 7.14 3.59 13.94
C ASN A 50 8.43 2.86 14.31
N ALA A 51 8.43 2.21 15.49
CA ALA A 51 9.58 1.51 16.05
C ALA A 51 9.96 0.24 15.27
N GLU A 52 9.01 -0.37 14.56
CA GLU A 52 9.15 -1.65 13.84
C GLU A 52 8.84 -1.50 12.35
N TRP A 53 9.24 -0.37 11.76
CA TRP A 53 8.86 0.00 10.41
C TRP A 53 9.40 -0.95 9.34
N GLY A 54 10.67 -1.35 9.39
CA GLY A 54 11.26 -2.03 8.24
C GLY A 54 12.00 -3.33 8.54
N CYS A 55 11.89 -4.28 7.64
CA CYS A 55 12.66 -5.52 7.70
C CYS A 55 14.15 -5.24 7.45
N PRO A 56 15.08 -5.68 8.34
CA PRO A 56 16.51 -5.46 8.15
C PRO A 56 17.07 -6.16 6.90
N ASN A 57 16.42 -7.23 6.41
CA ASN A 57 16.87 -7.99 5.25
C ASN A 57 16.39 -7.40 3.91
N CYS A 58 15.09 -7.08 3.79
CA CYS A 58 14.49 -6.67 2.51
C CYS A 58 13.92 -5.25 2.50
N GLY A 59 13.84 -4.58 3.66
CA GLY A 59 13.26 -3.25 3.77
C GLY A 59 11.75 -3.20 3.91
N ALA A 60 11.04 -4.32 3.77
CA ALA A 60 9.57 -4.36 3.74
C ALA A 60 8.92 -3.62 4.90
N SER A 61 8.01 -2.70 4.58
CA SER A 61 7.20 -1.91 5.51
C SER A 61 6.13 -2.76 6.22
N PRO A 62 5.46 -2.24 7.27
CA PRO A 62 4.36 -2.96 7.92
C PRO A 62 3.26 -3.37 6.96
N ARG A 63 2.79 -2.44 6.10
CA ARG A 63 1.76 -2.72 5.09
C ARG A 63 2.20 -3.77 4.06
N GLU A 64 3.46 -3.71 3.60
CA GLU A 64 3.99 -4.72 2.68
C GLU A 64 4.05 -6.11 3.35
N ARG A 65 4.38 -6.16 4.65
CA ARG A 65 4.32 -7.41 5.42
C ARG A 65 2.90 -7.90 5.61
N LEU A 66 1.93 -7.00 5.89
CA LEU A 66 0.51 -7.35 5.98
C LEU A 66 0.03 -7.97 4.66
N MET A 67 0.27 -7.32 3.52
CA MET A 67 -0.12 -7.84 2.22
C MET A 67 0.47 -9.23 1.94
N ASN A 68 1.77 -9.42 2.20
CA ASN A 68 2.39 -10.72 2.01
C ASN A 68 1.82 -11.79 2.95
N HIS A 69 1.52 -11.45 4.21
CA HIS A 69 0.87 -12.35 5.17
C HIS A 69 -0.52 -12.79 4.69
N LEU A 70 -1.33 -11.86 4.21
CA LEU A 70 -2.67 -12.14 3.69
C LEU A 70 -2.63 -13.01 2.43
N ILE A 71 -1.67 -12.77 1.53
CA ILE A 71 -1.49 -13.59 0.31
C ILE A 71 -1.01 -15.01 0.67
N GLU A 72 -0.03 -15.14 1.56
CA GLU A 72 0.48 -16.45 2.00
C GLU A 72 -0.57 -17.24 2.76
N GLY A 73 -1.38 -16.58 3.57
CA GLY A 73 -2.54 -17.16 4.27
C GLY A 73 -3.74 -17.44 3.37
N LYS A 74 -3.66 -17.17 2.05
CA LYS A 74 -4.73 -17.33 1.05
C LYS A 74 -6.01 -16.54 1.35
N VAL A 75 -5.92 -15.51 2.18
CA VAL A 75 -7.00 -14.52 2.37
C VAL A 75 -7.15 -13.69 1.10
N LEU A 76 -6.02 -13.33 0.49
CA LEU A 76 -5.94 -12.64 -0.80
C LEU A 76 -5.37 -13.59 -1.85
N GLN A 77 -5.92 -13.55 -3.06
CA GLN A 77 -5.46 -14.38 -4.16
C GLN A 77 -5.00 -13.50 -5.32
N VAL A 78 -3.71 -13.61 -5.67
CA VAL A 78 -3.18 -12.95 -6.87
C VAL A 78 -3.65 -13.74 -8.09
N PRO A 79 -4.33 -13.10 -9.07
CA PRO A 79 -4.86 -13.79 -10.24
C PRO A 79 -3.71 -14.20 -11.18
N ALA A 80 -3.34 -15.48 -11.19
CA ALA A 80 -2.22 -15.97 -12.00
C ALA A 80 -2.46 -15.79 -13.51
N GLU A 81 -3.68 -16.09 -13.98
CA GLU A 81 -4.08 -15.96 -15.39
C GLU A 81 -4.79 -14.62 -15.69
N GLY A 82 -4.75 -13.68 -14.73
CA GLY A 82 -5.46 -12.42 -14.79
C GLY A 82 -4.60 -11.24 -15.20
N ALA A 83 -5.27 -10.10 -15.40
CA ALA A 83 -4.65 -8.81 -15.65
C ALA A 83 -4.58 -8.00 -14.35
N ILE A 84 -3.41 -7.48 -14.02
CA ILE A 84 -3.15 -6.67 -12.83
C ILE A 84 -2.68 -5.27 -13.22
N LEU A 85 -3.33 -4.24 -12.70
CA LEU A 85 -2.81 -2.87 -12.71
C LEU A 85 -2.25 -2.52 -11.33
N HIS A 86 -0.93 -2.32 -11.25
CA HIS A 86 -0.22 -2.00 -10.02
C HIS A 86 0.29 -0.56 -10.06
N MET A 87 -0.34 0.32 -9.30
CA MET A 87 0.07 1.74 -9.22
C MET A 87 1.20 1.93 -8.22
N ALA A 88 2.12 2.83 -8.54
CA ALA A 88 3.26 3.24 -7.70
C ALA A 88 4.04 2.04 -7.10
N PRO A 89 4.63 1.14 -7.92
CA PRO A 89 5.15 -0.18 -7.50
C PRO A 89 6.44 -0.07 -6.69
N ASN A 90 6.34 0.42 -5.45
CA ASN A 90 7.46 0.62 -4.51
C ASN A 90 7.73 -0.61 -3.62
N GLU A 91 6.76 -1.51 -3.46
CA GLU A 91 6.86 -2.70 -2.63
C GLU A 91 7.46 -3.86 -3.43
N GLY A 92 8.78 -4.06 -3.30
CA GLY A 92 9.51 -5.01 -4.13
C GLY A 92 9.06 -6.48 -4.01
N SER A 93 8.51 -6.90 -2.86
CA SER A 93 7.96 -8.25 -2.73
C SER A 93 6.64 -8.41 -3.49
N LEU A 94 5.80 -7.36 -3.52
CA LEU A 94 4.55 -7.37 -4.26
C LEU A 94 4.80 -7.27 -5.76
N VAL A 95 5.78 -6.47 -6.20
CA VAL A 95 6.22 -6.46 -7.61
C VAL A 95 6.58 -7.88 -8.06
N ARG A 96 7.39 -8.62 -7.29
CA ARG A 96 7.74 -10.01 -7.63
C ARG A 96 6.55 -10.96 -7.66
N ARG A 97 5.58 -10.80 -6.75
CA ARG A 97 4.37 -11.64 -6.72
C ARG A 97 3.44 -11.33 -7.88
N PHE A 98 3.20 -10.05 -8.14
CA PHE A 98 2.29 -9.64 -9.21
C PHE A 98 2.86 -9.87 -10.60
N SER A 99 4.18 -9.79 -10.77
CA SER A 99 4.83 -10.07 -12.05
C SER A 99 4.75 -11.54 -12.49
N THR A 100 4.21 -12.45 -11.68
CA THR A 100 3.91 -13.83 -12.08
C THR A 100 2.55 -13.97 -12.78
N ALA A 101 1.71 -12.93 -12.78
CA ALA A 101 0.44 -12.93 -13.49
C ALA A 101 0.65 -12.84 -15.00
N ALA A 102 -0.33 -13.33 -15.76
CA ALA A 102 -0.25 -13.38 -17.22
C ALA A 102 -0.16 -11.98 -17.88
N ASP A 103 -0.86 -10.98 -17.30
CA ASP A 103 -0.80 -9.58 -17.74
C ASP A 103 -0.53 -8.67 -16.52
N TYR A 104 0.75 -8.40 -16.24
CA TYR A 104 1.16 -7.48 -15.17
C TYR A 104 1.52 -6.11 -15.74
N THR A 105 0.80 -5.09 -15.34
CA THR A 105 1.00 -3.69 -15.72
C THR A 105 1.43 -2.86 -14.50
N PRO A 106 2.74 -2.67 -14.25
CA PRO A 106 3.21 -1.68 -13.29
C PRO A 106 3.06 -0.27 -13.89
N ALA A 107 2.53 0.67 -13.10
CA ALA A 107 2.18 1.99 -13.62
C ALA A 107 2.36 3.11 -12.59
N ASP A 108 2.59 4.32 -13.09
CA ASP A 108 2.60 5.56 -12.33
C ASP A 108 2.32 6.75 -13.26
N LEU A 109 1.95 7.90 -12.71
CA LEU A 109 1.89 9.15 -13.46
C LEU A 109 3.29 9.57 -13.95
N ASP A 110 4.34 9.24 -13.18
CA ASP A 110 5.75 9.50 -13.50
C ASP A 110 6.56 8.18 -13.46
N PRO A 111 6.49 7.34 -14.53
CA PRO A 111 7.10 6.02 -14.56
C PRO A 111 8.63 6.03 -14.46
N ASP A 112 9.29 7.14 -14.85
CA ASP A 112 10.76 7.26 -14.82
C ASP A 112 11.35 7.26 -13.40
N ARG A 113 10.50 7.38 -12.38
CA ARG A 113 10.90 7.28 -10.96
C ARG A 113 11.19 5.85 -10.49
N TYR A 114 10.84 4.83 -11.29
CA TYR A 114 10.88 3.44 -10.90
C TYR A 114 11.87 2.63 -11.73
N SER A 115 12.52 1.66 -11.10
CA SER A 115 13.40 0.68 -11.78
C SER A 115 12.68 -0.63 -12.11
N VAL A 116 11.36 -0.62 -12.16
CA VAL A 116 10.53 -1.79 -12.51
C VAL A 116 10.41 -1.88 -14.03
N GLN A 117 10.61 -3.07 -14.59
CA GLN A 117 10.45 -3.27 -16.03
C GLN A 117 8.99 -3.18 -16.46
N GLY A 118 8.75 -2.63 -17.65
CA GLY A 118 7.41 -2.54 -18.24
C GLY A 118 6.54 -1.43 -17.63
N MET A 119 7.14 -0.49 -16.90
CA MET A 119 6.42 0.67 -16.37
C MET A 119 5.63 1.40 -17.44
N ARG A 120 4.36 1.67 -17.15
CA ARG A 120 3.47 2.46 -18.02
C ARG A 120 3.11 3.79 -17.34
N ARG A 121 2.99 4.84 -18.15
CA ARG A 121 2.39 6.10 -17.70
C ARG A 121 0.87 5.93 -17.65
N VAL A 122 0.29 6.05 -16.46
CA VAL A 122 -1.15 6.00 -16.22
C VAL A 122 -1.55 7.17 -15.32
N ASP A 123 -2.46 7.99 -15.82
CA ASP A 123 -3.18 8.99 -15.03
C ASP A 123 -4.52 8.38 -14.59
N LEU A 124 -4.71 8.19 -13.29
CA LEU A 124 -5.94 7.64 -12.75
C LEU A 124 -7.16 8.54 -12.98
N MET A 125 -6.95 9.86 -13.12
CA MET A 125 -8.02 10.80 -13.49
C MET A 125 -8.53 10.56 -14.91
N ALA A 126 -7.67 10.08 -15.80
CA ALA A 126 -7.94 9.80 -17.22
C ALA A 126 -7.94 8.31 -17.56
N LEU A 127 -8.03 7.42 -16.57
CA LEU A 127 -8.05 5.97 -16.79
C LEU A 127 -9.31 5.59 -17.59
N ALA A 128 -9.11 5.24 -18.86
CA ALA A 128 -10.20 4.95 -19.80
C ALA A 128 -10.46 3.45 -20.02
N ASP A 129 -9.64 2.57 -19.43
CA ASP A 129 -9.83 1.12 -19.54
C ASP A 129 -11.22 0.72 -19.01
N GLU A 130 -11.83 -0.27 -19.67
CA GLU A 130 -13.14 -0.84 -19.29
C GLU A 130 -13.00 -2.35 -19.14
N GLU A 131 -13.45 -2.89 -18.03
CA GLU A 131 -13.51 -4.34 -17.71
C GLU A 131 -12.25 -5.12 -18.11
N ARG A 132 -11.09 -4.49 -17.91
CA ARG A 132 -9.80 -5.04 -18.33
C ARG A 132 -9.10 -5.82 -17.23
N TYR A 133 -9.14 -5.32 -15.99
CA TYR A 133 -8.30 -5.84 -14.91
C TYR A 133 -9.08 -6.74 -13.97
N ASP A 134 -8.42 -7.83 -13.54
CA ASP A 134 -8.90 -8.71 -12.48
C ASP A 134 -8.51 -8.16 -11.10
N LEU A 135 -7.36 -7.46 -11.03
CA LEU A 135 -6.85 -6.82 -9.82
C LEU A 135 -6.31 -5.42 -10.12
N PHE A 136 -6.73 -4.46 -9.33
CA PHE A 136 -6.11 -3.14 -9.20
C PHE A 136 -5.44 -3.04 -7.83
N TYR A 137 -4.18 -2.64 -7.76
CA TYR A 137 -3.49 -2.40 -6.50
C TYR A 137 -2.94 -0.99 -6.43
N ALA A 138 -3.22 -0.29 -5.33
CA ALA A 138 -2.65 1.02 -5.02
C ALA A 138 -2.41 1.18 -3.52
N SER A 139 -1.18 1.49 -3.17
CA SER A 139 -0.76 1.73 -1.79
C SER A 139 -0.16 3.12 -1.68
N HIS A 140 -0.79 3.98 -0.89
CA HIS A 140 -0.40 5.39 -0.75
C HIS A 140 -0.35 6.16 -2.09
N VAL A 141 -1.45 6.09 -2.84
CA VAL A 141 -1.66 6.77 -4.11
C VAL A 141 -2.86 7.71 -4.04
N MET A 142 -3.94 7.27 -3.39
CA MET A 142 -5.23 7.98 -3.42
C MET A 142 -5.18 9.36 -2.75
N GLU A 143 -4.28 9.58 -1.81
CA GLU A 143 -4.06 10.86 -1.15
C GLU A 143 -3.41 11.93 -2.05
N HIS A 144 -2.87 11.51 -3.21
CA HIS A 144 -2.22 12.38 -4.18
C HIS A 144 -3.13 12.77 -5.36
N VAL A 145 -4.29 12.12 -5.55
CA VAL A 145 -5.15 12.41 -6.70
C VAL A 145 -6.07 13.60 -6.44
N PRO A 146 -6.34 14.47 -7.43
CA PRO A 146 -7.18 15.65 -7.24
C PRO A 146 -8.61 15.31 -6.83
N ASP A 147 -9.25 14.33 -7.48
CA ASP A 147 -10.63 13.88 -7.23
C ASP A 147 -10.63 12.34 -7.06
N ASP A 148 -10.62 11.90 -5.81
CA ASP A 148 -10.63 10.46 -5.49
C ASP A 148 -11.96 9.78 -5.81
N HIS A 149 -13.09 10.51 -5.76
CA HIS A 149 -14.37 9.97 -6.19
C HIS A 149 -14.39 9.65 -7.68
N ALA A 150 -13.83 10.53 -8.51
CA ALA A 150 -13.67 10.26 -9.95
C ALA A 150 -12.72 9.09 -10.19
N VAL A 151 -11.59 9.03 -9.47
CA VAL A 151 -10.63 7.93 -9.57
C VAL A 151 -11.26 6.60 -9.14
N LEU A 152 -11.99 6.55 -8.03
CA LEU A 152 -12.69 5.32 -7.60
C LEU A 152 -13.70 4.83 -8.63
N ARG A 153 -14.46 5.73 -9.28
CA ARG A 153 -15.35 5.37 -10.40
C ARG A 153 -14.57 4.85 -11.61
N ASN A 154 -13.44 5.45 -11.94
CA ASN A 154 -12.59 5.00 -13.04
C ASN A 154 -12.00 3.60 -12.76
N ILE A 155 -11.53 3.34 -11.53
CA ILE A 155 -11.06 2.02 -11.10
C ILE A 155 -12.20 1.00 -11.20
N HIS A 156 -13.41 1.36 -10.72
CA HIS A 156 -14.58 0.47 -10.82
C HIS A 156 -14.91 0.11 -12.27
N ARG A 157 -14.86 1.08 -13.20
CA ARG A 157 -15.07 0.84 -14.64
C ARG A 157 -14.00 -0.05 -15.22
N ALA A 158 -12.73 0.17 -14.85
CA ALA A 158 -11.58 -0.55 -15.39
C ALA A 158 -11.50 -2.02 -14.92
N LEU A 159 -12.10 -2.34 -13.77
CA LEU A 159 -12.17 -3.70 -13.26
C LEU A 159 -13.24 -4.52 -13.98
N LYS A 160 -12.95 -5.80 -14.22
CA LYS A 160 -13.91 -6.80 -14.66
C LYS A 160 -15.00 -7.00 -13.59
N PRO A 161 -16.22 -7.46 -13.95
CA PRO A 161 -17.17 -7.96 -12.95
C PRO A 161 -16.51 -9.04 -12.07
N GLY A 162 -16.61 -8.89 -10.74
CA GLY A 162 -15.93 -9.76 -9.77
C GLY A 162 -14.46 -9.42 -9.52
N GLY A 163 -13.87 -8.50 -10.28
CA GLY A 163 -12.50 -8.00 -10.05
C GLY A 163 -12.39 -7.18 -8.78
N GLU A 164 -11.19 -7.04 -8.26
CA GLU A 164 -10.91 -6.43 -6.97
C GLU A 164 -9.96 -5.23 -7.08
N ALA A 165 -10.20 -4.19 -6.28
CA ALA A 165 -9.22 -3.16 -5.95
C ALA A 165 -8.74 -3.36 -4.53
N TRP A 166 -7.42 -3.49 -4.34
CA TRP A 166 -6.76 -3.54 -3.06
C TRP A 166 -6.13 -2.17 -2.80
N LEU A 167 -6.72 -1.43 -1.85
CA LEU A 167 -6.34 -0.04 -1.57
C LEU A 167 -5.79 0.09 -0.16
N ILE A 168 -4.67 0.80 -0.01
CA ILE A 168 -4.11 1.19 1.28
C ILE A 168 -3.87 2.69 1.24
N VAL A 169 -4.35 3.42 2.25
CA VAL A 169 -4.17 4.85 2.41
C VAL A 169 -3.75 5.19 3.83
N PRO A 170 -2.99 6.27 4.06
CA PRO A 170 -2.70 6.72 5.43
C PRO A 170 -4.00 7.20 6.10
N LEU A 171 -4.36 6.55 7.20
CA LEU A 171 -5.57 6.88 7.96
C LEU A 171 -5.25 7.68 9.22
N TRP A 172 -6.11 8.60 9.57
CA TRP A 172 -6.17 9.20 10.89
C TRP A 172 -7.52 8.92 11.58
N ALA A 173 -7.64 9.31 12.87
CA ALA A 173 -8.86 9.03 13.64
C ALA A 173 -10.01 10.02 13.41
N LYS A 174 -9.79 11.09 12.63
CA LYS A 174 -10.80 12.11 12.31
C LYS A 174 -11.45 11.81 10.94
N PRO A 175 -12.60 12.42 10.61
CA PRO A 175 -13.13 12.39 9.25
C PRO A 175 -12.13 12.89 8.24
N THR A 176 -12.27 12.44 7.00
CA THR A 176 -11.41 12.87 5.89
C THR A 176 -11.39 14.39 5.76
N GLU A 177 -10.20 14.94 5.68
CA GLU A 177 -9.98 16.36 5.37
C GLU A 177 -9.51 16.46 3.92
N ASP A 178 -10.34 17.06 3.05
CA ASP A 178 -10.00 17.32 1.65
C ASP A 178 -9.31 18.69 1.48
N GLY A 179 -8.47 18.77 0.46
CA GLY A 179 -7.79 19.96 0.00
C GLY A 179 -7.58 19.94 -1.51
N SER A 180 -6.67 20.76 -1.99
CA SER A 180 -6.33 20.85 -3.41
C SER A 180 -4.86 21.20 -3.60
N PHE A 181 -4.38 21.12 -4.86
CA PHE A 181 -3.04 21.58 -5.22
C PHE A 181 -2.86 23.10 -5.16
N ASP A 182 -3.96 23.89 -5.05
CA ASP A 182 -3.90 25.33 -4.84
C ASP A 182 -3.40 25.71 -3.43
N ILE A 183 -3.53 24.80 -2.47
CA ILE A 183 -2.98 24.97 -1.14
C ILE A 183 -1.44 24.91 -1.24
N PRO A 184 -0.70 25.88 -0.67
CA PRO A 184 0.76 25.88 -0.71
C PRO A 184 1.37 24.58 -0.14
N PRO A 185 2.48 24.06 -0.71
CA PRO A 185 3.08 22.77 -0.29
C PRO A 185 3.38 22.65 1.20
N ARG A 186 3.85 23.72 1.84
CA ARG A 186 4.11 23.75 3.30
C ARG A 186 2.84 23.58 4.12
N GLU A 187 1.73 24.16 3.66
CA GLU A 187 0.45 24.05 4.33
C GLU A 187 -0.14 22.64 4.11
N ARG A 188 0.02 22.05 2.92
CA ARG A 188 -0.34 20.65 2.69
C ARG A 188 0.45 19.70 3.60
N GLU A 189 1.77 19.91 3.73
CA GLU A 189 2.60 19.11 4.65
C GLU A 189 2.10 19.21 6.10
N ARG A 190 1.67 20.40 6.54
CA ARG A 190 1.12 20.63 7.89
C ARG A 190 -0.23 19.94 8.10
N ARG A 191 -1.13 19.99 7.09
CA ARG A 191 -2.50 19.48 7.17
C ARG A 191 -2.57 17.98 6.90
N PHE A 192 -1.86 17.51 5.89
CA PHE A 192 -1.99 16.18 5.31
C PHE A 192 -0.75 15.30 5.49
N GLY A 193 0.26 15.79 6.20
CA GLY A 193 1.46 15.01 6.54
C GLY A 193 2.58 15.03 5.49
N GLN A 194 2.26 15.35 4.21
CA GLN A 194 3.26 15.51 3.14
C GLN A 194 2.92 16.69 2.22
N TRP A 195 3.95 17.24 1.59
CA TRP A 195 3.83 18.43 0.72
C TRP A 195 3.03 18.18 -0.57
N ASP A 196 2.94 16.93 -1.02
CA ASP A 196 2.25 16.47 -2.25
C ASP A 196 0.94 15.74 -1.97
N HIS A 197 0.51 15.60 -0.71
CA HIS A 197 -0.82 15.15 -0.37
C HIS A 197 -1.83 16.28 -0.58
N VAL A 198 -3.01 15.94 -1.09
CA VAL A 198 -4.16 16.85 -1.21
C VAL A 198 -5.29 16.48 -0.27
N ARG A 199 -5.14 15.39 0.49
CA ARG A 199 -6.10 14.99 1.54
C ARG A 199 -5.44 14.13 2.59
N GLN A 200 -6.11 14.09 3.75
CA GLN A 200 -5.83 13.14 4.82
C GLN A 200 -7.09 12.30 5.05
N TYR A 201 -7.01 11.01 4.81
CA TYR A 201 -8.15 10.12 4.94
C TYR A 201 -8.49 9.82 6.40
N GLY A 202 -9.81 9.75 6.66
CA GLY A 202 -10.42 9.22 7.87
C GLY A 202 -11.12 7.88 7.63
N PRO A 203 -11.84 7.36 8.65
CA PRO A 203 -12.62 6.12 8.55
C PRO A 203 -13.69 6.15 7.43
N ASP A 204 -14.16 7.33 7.07
CA ASP A 204 -15.13 7.59 5.99
C ASP A 204 -14.57 7.32 4.57
N PHE A 205 -13.30 6.98 4.41
CA PHE A 205 -12.77 6.47 3.14
C PHE A 205 -13.51 5.22 2.67
N ALA A 206 -13.94 4.37 3.61
CA ALA A 206 -14.78 3.22 3.34
C ALA A 206 -16.09 3.60 2.61
N ASP A 207 -16.73 4.70 3.01
CA ASP A 207 -17.97 5.16 2.42
C ASP A 207 -17.76 5.73 1.01
N ARG A 208 -16.62 6.36 0.74
CA ARG A 208 -16.21 6.80 -0.61
C ARG A 208 -16.07 5.62 -1.57
N ILE A 209 -15.47 4.53 -1.11
CA ILE A 209 -15.34 3.29 -1.89
C ILE A 209 -16.73 2.70 -2.19
N ARG A 210 -17.59 2.57 -1.18
CA ARG A 210 -18.97 2.07 -1.36
C ARG A 210 -19.79 2.94 -2.31
N ALA A 211 -19.64 4.27 -2.21
CA ALA A 211 -20.32 5.23 -3.09
C ALA A 211 -19.89 5.10 -4.57
N ALA A 212 -18.72 4.55 -4.85
CA ALA A 212 -18.27 4.24 -6.21
C ALA A 212 -18.84 2.91 -6.77
N GLY A 213 -19.65 2.17 -5.99
CA GLY A 213 -20.33 0.95 -6.41
C GLY A 213 -19.63 -0.35 -6.00
N PHE A 214 -18.63 -0.29 -5.15
CA PHE A 214 -17.93 -1.47 -4.66
C PHE A 214 -18.61 -2.13 -3.46
N GLU A 215 -18.56 -3.46 -3.41
CA GLU A 215 -18.65 -4.22 -2.17
C GLU A 215 -17.30 -4.11 -1.45
N LEU A 216 -17.32 -3.81 -0.14
CA LEU A 216 -16.10 -3.52 0.60
C LEU A 216 -15.92 -4.45 1.81
N GLU A 217 -14.74 -5.05 1.89
CA GLU A 217 -14.19 -5.72 3.08
C GLU A 217 -13.00 -4.89 3.61
N GLU A 218 -13.03 -4.56 4.89
CA GLU A 218 -11.91 -3.89 5.57
C GLU A 218 -11.11 -4.94 6.36
N ILE A 219 -9.83 -5.10 6.03
CA ILE A 219 -8.93 -6.02 6.69
C ILE A 219 -7.90 -5.21 7.48
N ASP A 220 -8.13 -5.06 8.76
CA ASP A 220 -7.26 -4.32 9.67
C ASP A 220 -6.30 -5.27 10.39
N ALA A 221 -5.02 -4.91 10.44
CA ALA A 221 -4.01 -5.68 11.15
C ALA A 221 -4.34 -5.89 12.64
N SER A 222 -5.11 -4.98 13.25
CA SER A 222 -5.56 -5.10 14.65
C SER A 222 -6.52 -6.29 14.87
N GLY A 223 -7.19 -6.77 13.82
CA GLY A 223 -8.05 -7.96 13.84
C GLY A 223 -7.28 -9.29 13.73
N ILE A 224 -5.99 -9.25 13.42
CA ILE A 224 -5.12 -10.42 13.38
C ILE A 224 -4.72 -10.82 14.82
N ASP A 225 -4.60 -12.12 15.06
CA ASP A 225 -4.11 -12.65 16.33
C ASP A 225 -2.88 -11.86 16.83
N PRO A 226 -2.88 -11.38 18.11
CA PRO A 226 -1.84 -10.51 18.64
C PRO A 226 -0.42 -11.07 18.54
N ASP A 227 -0.25 -12.38 18.75
CA ASP A 227 1.07 -13.02 18.68
C ASP A 227 1.57 -13.06 17.22
N THR A 228 0.70 -13.39 16.28
CA THR A 228 0.98 -13.35 14.84
C THR A 228 1.31 -11.92 14.38
N ARG A 229 0.50 -10.96 14.80
CA ARG A 229 0.73 -9.54 14.47
C ARG A 229 2.07 -9.06 15.02
N HIS A 230 2.38 -9.39 16.27
CA HIS A 230 3.68 -9.06 16.87
C HIS A 230 4.82 -9.79 16.14
N PHE A 231 4.69 -11.09 15.91
CA PHE A 231 5.74 -11.93 15.28
C PHE A 231 6.17 -11.40 13.92
N TYR A 232 5.23 -10.92 13.09
CA TYR A 232 5.49 -10.36 11.77
C TYR A 232 5.58 -8.83 11.74
N ALA A 233 5.32 -8.14 12.86
CA ALA A 233 5.14 -6.68 12.97
C ALA A 233 4.18 -6.16 11.90
N LEU A 234 2.99 -6.74 11.85
CA LEU A 234 1.94 -6.32 10.94
C LEU A 234 1.26 -5.07 11.47
N ASP A 235 1.04 -4.13 10.57
CA ASP A 235 0.33 -2.88 10.84
C ASP A 235 -0.25 -2.38 9.53
N ASP A 236 -1.32 -1.58 9.60
CA ASP A 236 -2.04 -0.98 8.49
C ASP A 236 -3.43 -1.61 8.26
N ARG A 237 -4.19 -1.00 7.36
CA ARG A 237 -5.52 -1.45 6.96
C ARG A 237 -5.60 -1.56 5.44
N LEU A 238 -6.05 -2.72 4.96
CA LEU A 238 -6.38 -2.95 3.57
C LEU A 238 -7.89 -2.76 3.36
N PHE A 239 -8.24 -1.97 2.37
CA PHE A 239 -9.58 -1.85 1.81
C PHE A 239 -9.66 -2.76 0.57
N ARG A 240 -10.28 -3.93 0.73
CA ARG A 240 -10.54 -4.87 -0.35
C ARG A 240 -11.90 -4.54 -0.96
N ALA A 241 -11.89 -3.83 -2.08
CA ALA A 241 -13.07 -3.37 -2.79
C ALA A 241 -13.34 -4.28 -3.99
N ARG A 242 -14.52 -4.93 -4.05
CA ARG A 242 -14.89 -5.84 -5.13
C ARG A 242 -15.94 -5.21 -6.02
N LYS A 243 -15.74 -5.23 -7.34
CA LYS A 243 -16.79 -4.91 -8.30
C LYS A 243 -17.82 -6.04 -8.30
N PRO A 244 -19.11 -5.75 -8.02
CA PRO A 244 -20.13 -6.77 -8.05
C PRO A 244 -20.19 -7.49 -9.41
N VAL A 245 -20.43 -8.79 -9.39
CA VAL A 245 -20.83 -9.50 -10.60
C VAL A 245 -22.27 -9.06 -10.89
N GLY A 246 -22.48 -8.27 -11.95
CA GLY A 246 -23.82 -7.77 -12.30
C GLY A 246 -24.82 -8.92 -12.24
N ALA A 247 -26.01 -8.68 -11.69
CA ALA A 247 -27.09 -9.63 -11.80
C ALA A 247 -27.30 -9.89 -13.30
N ALA A 248 -27.10 -11.13 -13.74
CA ALA A 248 -27.41 -11.50 -15.12
C ALA A 248 -28.82 -10.97 -15.40
N ALA A 249 -28.93 -10.11 -16.42
CA ALA A 249 -30.24 -9.64 -16.87
C ALA A 249 -31.08 -10.88 -17.14
N ARG A 250 -32.10 -11.10 -16.26
CA ARG A 250 -33.07 -12.18 -16.42
C ARG A 250 -34.03 -11.83 -17.53
#